data_178c3338a6eba100f6e74f1be57e5e5a
#
_entry.id   178c3338a6eba100f6e74f1be57e5e5a
#
_cell.length_a   1.000
_cell.length_b   1.000
_cell.length_c   1.000
_cell.angle_alpha   90.00
_cell.angle_beta   90.00
_cell.angle_gamma   90.00
#
_symmetry.space_group_name_H-M   'P 1'
#
loop_
_entity.id
_entity.type
_entity.pdbx_description
1 polymer ?
#
loop_
_entity_poly.entity_id
_entity_poly.type
_entity_poly.pdbx_seq_one_letter_code
_entity_poly.pdbx_strand_id
1 'polypeptide(L)'
;TYAGNSHNLTALMDKDQFKFVKGNIGDLALVESLLAKHDIDTLVHFAAESHVDRSISGPDAFIQTNILGTHTLLKAAKKHWIDGPGNGLFHHVSTDEVYGSLNVSDNAFLEITPYAPNSPYAASKAASDHLVRAYHKTYGLNVTTSNCSNNYGPFQFPEKLIPLCLLNILQGNPLPIYGDGKQIRDWLYVEDHCRAIELIIDEGKFGETYNIGGNNELANIDVVNVLCKIINQKFTDTPEMKKYYPNSP
;
A
#
# COMPACT_ATOMS: atom_id res chain seq x y z
N THR A 1 -0.47 3.18 -14.38
CA THR A 1 0.35 2.06 -13.91
C THR A 1 -0.24 0.74 -14.41
N TYR A 2 0.54 -0.34 -14.47
CA TYR A 2 0.08 -1.67 -14.90
C TYR A 2 -0.99 -2.26 -13.95
N ALA A 3 -0.91 -1.94 -12.65
CA ALA A 3 -1.85 -2.40 -11.62
C ALA A 3 -3.04 -1.43 -11.40
N GLY A 4 -3.04 -0.28 -12.06
CA GLY A 4 -4.10 0.71 -11.94
C GLY A 4 -5.34 0.31 -12.74
N ASN A 5 -6.50 0.27 -12.08
CA ASN A 5 -7.78 -0.01 -12.72
C ASN A 5 -8.80 1.08 -12.40
N SER A 6 -9.13 1.90 -13.40
CA SER A 6 -10.11 2.99 -13.23
C SER A 6 -11.53 2.50 -12.90
N HIS A 7 -11.87 1.23 -13.22
CA HIS A 7 -13.15 0.66 -12.82
C HIS A 7 -13.35 0.58 -11.30
N ASN A 8 -12.25 0.51 -10.54
CA ASN A 8 -12.33 0.56 -9.07
C ASN A 8 -12.90 1.88 -8.55
N LEU A 9 -12.89 2.93 -9.37
CA LEU A 9 -13.38 4.27 -9.02
C LEU A 9 -14.80 4.56 -9.55
N THR A 10 -15.45 3.60 -10.24
CA THR A 10 -16.75 3.82 -10.89
C THR A 10 -17.80 4.41 -9.95
N ALA A 11 -17.87 3.92 -8.71
CA ALA A 11 -18.82 4.41 -7.70
C ALA A 11 -18.58 5.87 -7.25
N LEU A 12 -17.42 6.44 -7.59
CA LEU A 12 -17.03 7.80 -7.22
C LEU A 12 -17.14 8.78 -8.40
N MET A 13 -17.13 8.29 -9.65
CA MET A 13 -16.99 9.13 -10.85
C MET A 13 -18.12 10.17 -11.00
N ASP A 14 -19.32 9.85 -10.52
CA ASP A 14 -20.50 10.73 -10.61
C ASP A 14 -20.68 11.64 -9.36
N LYS A 15 -19.70 11.62 -8.43
CA LYS A 15 -19.76 12.48 -7.23
C LYS A 15 -19.09 13.83 -7.50
N ASP A 16 -19.78 14.92 -7.27
CA ASP A 16 -19.27 16.30 -7.48
C ASP A 16 -17.96 16.58 -6.74
N GLN A 17 -17.78 15.93 -5.59
CA GLN A 17 -16.60 16.09 -4.72
C GLN A 17 -15.40 15.25 -5.19
N PHE A 18 -15.59 14.34 -6.16
CA PHE A 18 -14.52 13.48 -6.67
C PHE A 18 -14.01 13.98 -8.01
N LYS A 19 -12.70 14.10 -8.13
CA LYS A 19 -12.03 14.46 -9.38
C LYS A 19 -10.86 13.54 -9.68
N PHE A 20 -10.96 12.79 -10.76
CA PHE A 20 -9.87 11.95 -11.21
C PHE A 20 -8.96 12.71 -12.19
N VAL A 21 -7.67 12.78 -11.88
CA VAL A 21 -6.64 13.31 -12.78
C VAL A 21 -5.61 12.23 -13.04
N LYS A 22 -5.51 11.79 -14.30
CA LYS A 22 -4.48 10.83 -14.71
C LYS A 22 -3.15 11.56 -14.89
N GLY A 23 -2.14 11.20 -14.10
CA GLY A 23 -0.83 11.84 -14.16
C GLY A 23 0.27 10.99 -13.51
N ASN A 24 1.50 11.46 -13.63
CA ASN A 24 2.67 10.88 -12.97
C ASN A 24 3.03 11.73 -11.76
N ILE A 25 3.21 11.11 -10.58
CA ILE A 25 3.64 11.83 -9.37
C ILE A 25 5.02 12.48 -9.51
N GLY A 26 5.83 12.04 -10.46
CA GLY A 26 7.11 12.67 -10.84
C GLY A 26 6.96 13.94 -11.70
N ASP A 27 5.76 14.28 -12.15
CA ASP A 27 5.49 15.53 -12.88
C ASP A 27 5.23 16.67 -11.88
N LEU A 28 6.30 17.40 -11.55
CA LEU A 28 6.26 18.50 -10.58
C LEU A 28 5.26 19.57 -10.99
N ALA A 29 5.21 19.96 -12.27
CA ALA A 29 4.34 21.02 -12.73
C ALA A 29 2.86 20.64 -12.59
N LEU A 30 2.52 19.40 -12.91
CA LEU A 30 1.18 18.86 -12.71
C LEU A 30 0.79 18.88 -11.23
N VAL A 31 1.65 18.34 -10.35
CA VAL A 31 1.36 18.28 -8.90
C VAL A 31 1.20 19.67 -8.31
N GLU A 32 2.11 20.60 -8.60
CA GLU A 32 2.02 22.00 -8.14
C GLU A 32 0.71 22.65 -8.60
N SER A 33 0.33 22.42 -9.87
CA SER A 33 -0.91 22.99 -10.42
C SER A 33 -2.16 22.46 -9.72
N LEU A 34 -2.17 21.16 -9.36
CA LEU A 34 -3.30 20.55 -8.66
C LEU A 34 -3.43 21.06 -7.23
N LEU A 35 -2.33 21.13 -6.48
CA LEU A 35 -2.31 21.66 -5.12
C LEU A 35 -2.85 23.09 -5.08
N ALA A 36 -2.34 23.96 -5.95
CA ALA A 36 -2.74 25.36 -5.99
C ALA A 36 -4.17 25.56 -6.52
N LYS A 37 -4.56 24.86 -7.61
CA LYS A 37 -5.87 25.03 -8.24
C LYS A 37 -7.03 24.60 -7.36
N HIS A 38 -6.81 23.57 -6.54
CA HIS A 38 -7.86 22.98 -5.73
C HIS A 38 -7.70 23.29 -4.25
N ASP A 39 -6.72 24.14 -3.89
CA ASP A 39 -6.40 24.53 -2.51
C ASP A 39 -6.32 23.30 -1.58
N ILE A 40 -5.51 22.33 -2.01
CA ILE A 40 -5.38 21.04 -1.31
C ILE A 40 -4.67 21.26 0.01
N ASP A 41 -5.29 20.85 1.11
CA ASP A 41 -4.77 20.89 2.48
C ASP A 41 -4.22 19.54 2.96
N THR A 42 -4.57 18.44 2.31
CA THR A 42 -4.12 17.09 2.72
C THR A 42 -3.70 16.29 1.49
N LEU A 43 -2.45 15.81 1.49
CA LEU A 43 -1.92 14.91 0.46
C LEU A 43 -1.63 13.54 1.07
N VAL A 44 -2.41 12.53 0.66
CA VAL A 44 -2.20 11.14 1.09
C VAL A 44 -1.47 10.39 -0.02
N HIS A 45 -0.23 9.99 0.24
CA HIS A 45 0.66 9.40 -0.74
C HIS A 45 0.64 7.87 -0.71
N PHE A 46 -0.21 7.27 -1.54
CA PHE A 46 -0.26 5.82 -1.76
C PHE A 46 0.56 5.34 -2.97
N ALA A 47 0.96 6.24 -3.87
CA ALA A 47 1.56 5.85 -5.12
C ALA A 47 2.94 5.22 -4.90
N ALA A 48 3.09 3.96 -5.31
CA ALA A 48 4.34 3.22 -5.21
C ALA A 48 4.38 2.07 -6.23
N GLU A 49 5.58 1.69 -6.63
CA GLU A 49 5.85 0.33 -7.10
C GLU A 49 5.97 -0.57 -5.86
N SER A 50 5.23 -1.71 -5.81
CA SER A 50 5.05 -2.48 -4.57
C SER A 50 5.24 -4.00 -4.72
N HIS A 51 5.67 -4.50 -5.88
CA HIS A 51 5.87 -5.93 -6.10
C HIS A 51 7.33 -6.31 -5.87
N VAL A 52 7.61 -7.01 -4.75
CA VAL A 52 8.98 -7.34 -4.32
C VAL A 52 9.78 -8.05 -5.40
N ASP A 53 9.24 -9.11 -6.04
CA ASP A 53 9.96 -9.87 -7.07
C ASP A 53 10.33 -9.00 -8.29
N ARG A 54 9.45 -8.07 -8.67
CA ARG A 54 9.76 -7.09 -9.72
C ARG A 54 10.88 -6.14 -9.31
N SER A 55 10.99 -5.81 -8.02
CA SER A 55 12.08 -4.98 -7.54
C SER A 55 13.45 -5.67 -7.64
N ILE A 56 13.47 -7.00 -7.56
CA ILE A 56 14.68 -7.79 -7.71
C ILE A 56 15.15 -7.82 -9.18
N SER A 57 14.20 -7.98 -10.11
CA SER A 57 14.51 -8.06 -11.54
C SER A 57 14.70 -6.71 -12.23
N GLY A 58 14.10 -5.63 -11.71
CA GLY A 58 14.15 -4.28 -12.29
C GLY A 58 13.96 -3.18 -11.25
N PRO A 59 14.97 -2.85 -10.45
CA PRO A 59 14.86 -1.93 -9.32
C PRO A 59 14.65 -0.46 -9.75
N ASP A 60 15.00 -0.09 -10.99
CA ASP A 60 14.98 1.30 -11.45
C ASP A 60 13.60 1.95 -11.34
N ALA A 61 12.53 1.21 -11.66
CA ALA A 61 11.17 1.70 -11.54
C ALA A 61 10.80 2.06 -10.08
N PHE A 62 11.35 1.31 -9.12
CA PHE A 62 11.16 1.55 -7.68
C PHE A 62 11.90 2.81 -7.22
N ILE A 63 13.12 3.03 -7.71
CA ILE A 63 13.87 4.26 -7.45
C ILE A 63 13.12 5.47 -8.00
N GLN A 64 12.68 5.40 -9.27
CA GLN A 64 11.96 6.48 -9.93
C GLN A 64 10.64 6.81 -9.24
N THR A 65 9.83 5.80 -8.94
CA THR A 65 8.50 6.01 -8.36
C THR A 65 8.58 6.29 -6.87
N ASN A 66 9.22 5.40 -6.11
CA ASN A 66 9.14 5.46 -4.65
C ASN A 66 10.04 6.55 -4.06
N ILE A 67 11.22 6.80 -4.65
CA ILE A 67 12.14 7.81 -4.12
C ILE A 67 11.94 9.16 -4.82
N LEU A 68 12.15 9.22 -6.15
CA LEU A 68 12.09 10.47 -6.88
C LEU A 68 10.66 11.02 -6.98
N GLY A 69 9.66 10.12 -7.14
CA GLY A 69 8.25 10.50 -7.09
C GLY A 69 7.85 11.10 -5.74
N THR A 70 8.21 10.45 -4.62
CA THR A 70 7.99 10.99 -3.27
C THR A 70 8.69 12.33 -3.09
N HIS A 71 9.95 12.47 -3.53
CA HIS A 71 10.66 13.73 -3.47
C HIS A 71 9.94 14.83 -4.26
N THR A 72 9.39 14.52 -5.43
CA THR A 72 8.61 15.47 -6.23
C THR A 72 7.36 15.96 -5.50
N LEU A 73 6.60 15.04 -4.89
CA LEU A 73 5.42 15.38 -4.09
C LEU A 73 5.80 16.27 -2.89
N LEU A 74 6.88 15.94 -2.18
CA LEU A 74 7.38 16.73 -1.05
C LEU A 74 7.82 18.14 -1.48
N LYS A 75 8.47 18.27 -2.65
CA LYS A 75 8.81 19.59 -3.22
C LYS A 75 7.58 20.44 -3.48
N ALA A 76 6.57 19.85 -4.11
CA ALA A 76 5.32 20.55 -4.43
C ALA A 76 4.58 20.97 -3.14
N ALA A 77 4.47 20.03 -2.18
CA ALA A 77 3.88 20.30 -0.86
C ALA A 77 4.61 21.42 -0.12
N LYS A 78 5.94 21.37 -0.05
CA LYS A 78 6.75 22.42 0.56
C LYS A 78 6.50 23.78 -0.11
N LYS A 79 6.54 23.83 -1.44
CA LYS A 79 6.31 25.07 -2.19
C LYS A 79 4.92 25.66 -1.92
N HIS A 80 3.89 24.80 -1.83
CA HIS A 80 2.51 25.25 -1.62
C HIS A 80 2.24 25.62 -0.16
N TRP A 81 2.69 24.82 0.81
CA TRP A 81 2.32 24.97 2.22
C TRP A 81 3.35 25.69 3.09
N ILE A 82 4.63 25.69 2.72
CA ILE A 82 5.69 26.36 3.51
C ILE A 82 6.13 27.66 2.86
N ASP A 83 6.44 27.65 1.55
CA ASP A 83 6.92 28.82 0.82
C ASP A 83 5.76 29.68 0.28
N GLY A 84 4.55 29.11 0.19
CA GLY A 84 3.33 29.74 -0.30
C GLY A 84 2.32 30.06 0.81
N PRO A 85 1.08 30.43 0.43
CA PRO A 85 0.04 30.84 1.37
C PRO A 85 -0.72 29.66 2.01
N GLY A 86 -0.52 28.44 1.52
CA GLY A 86 -1.26 27.26 1.97
C GLY A 86 -0.80 26.76 3.35
N ASN A 87 -1.57 25.86 3.90
CA ASN A 87 -1.20 25.05 5.06
C ASN A 87 -1.76 23.64 4.83
N GLY A 88 -1.00 22.62 5.18
CA GLY A 88 -1.48 21.27 4.91
C GLY A 88 -0.67 20.16 5.57
N LEU A 89 -1.15 18.94 5.37
CA LEU A 89 -0.59 17.70 5.87
C LEU A 89 -0.14 16.80 4.71
N PHE A 90 1.06 16.27 4.79
CA PHE A 90 1.56 15.20 3.93
C PHE A 90 1.54 13.88 4.70
N HIS A 91 0.59 12.98 4.38
CA HIS A 91 0.58 11.63 4.92
C HIS A 91 1.25 10.66 3.95
N HIS A 92 2.29 9.97 4.42
CA HIS A 92 3.05 8.98 3.65
C HIS A 92 2.68 7.57 4.05
N VAL A 93 2.14 6.79 3.11
CA VAL A 93 1.84 5.36 3.33
C VAL A 93 3.07 4.54 2.96
N SER A 94 3.68 3.89 3.95
CA SER A 94 4.84 3.02 3.82
C SER A 94 4.50 1.57 4.19
N THR A 95 5.47 0.78 4.58
CA THR A 95 5.37 -0.67 4.83
C THR A 95 6.23 -1.09 6.01
N ASP A 96 5.82 -2.11 6.74
CA ASP A 96 6.60 -2.76 7.79
C ASP A 96 7.89 -3.45 7.27
N GLU A 97 7.96 -3.73 5.95
CA GLU A 97 9.15 -4.31 5.33
C GLU A 97 10.41 -3.41 5.46
N VAL A 98 10.25 -2.13 5.78
CA VAL A 98 11.38 -1.23 6.06
C VAL A 98 12.16 -1.64 7.30
N TYR A 99 11.54 -2.34 8.25
CA TYR A 99 12.18 -2.83 9.46
C TYR A 99 13.01 -4.10 9.24
N GLY A 100 12.78 -4.83 8.14
CA GLY A 100 13.52 -6.05 7.80
C GLY A 100 12.73 -7.33 8.09
N SER A 101 13.34 -8.29 8.76
CA SER A 101 12.75 -9.61 9.04
C SER A 101 12.83 -9.94 10.53
N LEU A 102 11.81 -10.66 11.02
CA LEU A 102 11.76 -11.20 12.38
C LEU A 102 11.98 -12.71 12.36
N ASN A 103 12.61 -13.23 13.40
CA ASN A 103 12.54 -14.65 13.75
C ASN A 103 11.26 -14.91 14.53
N VAL A 104 10.86 -16.19 14.63
CA VAL A 104 9.64 -16.60 15.35
C VAL A 104 9.62 -16.18 16.83
N SER A 105 10.80 -16.03 17.43
CA SER A 105 10.97 -15.64 18.85
C SER A 105 11.09 -14.12 19.07
N ASP A 106 11.17 -13.33 18.01
CA ASP A 106 11.39 -11.90 18.13
C ASP A 106 10.05 -11.19 18.46
N ASN A 107 10.16 -10.06 19.16
CA ASN A 107 9.00 -9.21 19.40
C ASN A 107 8.59 -8.50 18.10
N ALA A 108 7.33 -8.11 17.99
CA ALA A 108 6.82 -7.30 16.90
C ALA A 108 7.62 -5.99 16.74
N PHE A 109 7.68 -5.47 15.52
CA PHE A 109 8.27 -4.17 15.23
C PHE A 109 7.57 -3.04 15.98
N LEU A 110 8.37 -2.11 16.47
CA LEU A 110 7.91 -0.85 17.04
C LEU A 110 8.32 0.30 16.11
N GLU A 111 7.68 1.44 16.24
CA GLU A 111 7.99 2.64 15.43
C GLU A 111 9.42 3.16 15.64
N ILE A 112 10.05 2.78 16.75
CA ILE A 112 11.45 3.08 17.07
C ILE A 112 12.44 2.00 16.60
N THR A 113 11.97 0.90 16.02
CA THR A 113 12.83 -0.16 15.49
C THR A 113 13.68 0.40 14.34
N PRO A 114 15.01 0.20 14.36
CA PRO A 114 15.87 0.62 13.27
C PRO A 114 15.49 -0.03 11.93
N TYR A 115 15.53 0.72 10.85
CA TYR A 115 15.28 0.20 9.51
C TYR A 115 16.42 -0.72 9.05
N ALA A 116 16.05 -1.88 8.52
CA ALA A 116 16.96 -2.89 7.98
C ALA A 116 16.34 -3.58 6.75
N PRO A 117 15.99 -2.84 5.68
CA PRO A 117 15.25 -3.36 4.53
C PRO A 117 16.04 -4.43 3.77
N ASN A 118 15.37 -5.54 3.41
CA ASN A 118 15.99 -6.72 2.79
C ASN A 118 15.71 -6.88 1.29
N SER A 119 15.00 -5.93 0.67
CA SER A 119 14.72 -5.95 -0.78
C SER A 119 14.89 -4.56 -1.39
N PRO A 120 15.09 -4.44 -2.73
CA PRO A 120 15.10 -3.13 -3.39
C PRO A 120 13.80 -2.34 -3.19
N TYR A 121 12.64 -3.02 -3.15
CA TYR A 121 11.37 -2.41 -2.78
C TYR A 121 11.42 -1.81 -1.38
N ALA A 122 11.73 -2.63 -0.37
CA ALA A 122 11.78 -2.17 1.02
C ALA A 122 12.81 -1.05 1.22
N ALA A 123 13.98 -1.14 0.56
CA ALA A 123 15.00 -0.09 0.58
C ALA A 123 14.49 1.22 -0.04
N SER A 124 13.74 1.15 -1.15
CA SER A 124 13.15 2.34 -1.78
C SER A 124 12.08 3.00 -0.89
N LYS A 125 11.30 2.21 -0.16
CA LYS A 125 10.33 2.72 0.82
C LYS A 125 11.02 3.34 2.03
N ALA A 126 12.04 2.68 2.59
CA ALA A 126 12.86 3.23 3.67
C ALA A 126 13.50 4.59 3.27
N ALA A 127 14.00 4.69 2.05
CA ALA A 127 14.56 5.95 1.53
C ALA A 127 13.49 7.06 1.46
N SER A 128 12.27 6.74 1.00
CA SER A 128 11.17 7.72 0.97
C SER A 128 10.73 8.14 2.38
N ASP A 129 10.65 7.22 3.33
CA ASP A 129 10.33 7.52 4.73
C ASP A 129 11.37 8.51 5.33
N HIS A 130 12.65 8.29 5.04
CA HIS A 130 13.71 9.20 5.47
C HIS A 130 13.61 10.59 4.81
N LEU A 131 13.19 10.67 3.54
CA LEU A 131 12.93 11.96 2.87
C LEU A 131 11.76 12.69 3.54
N VAL A 132 10.65 12.00 3.82
CA VAL A 132 9.49 12.58 4.50
C VAL A 132 9.89 13.14 5.88
N ARG A 133 10.60 12.33 6.68
CA ARG A 133 11.14 12.78 7.96
C ARG A 133 12.08 13.98 7.82
N ALA A 134 12.98 13.97 6.83
CA ALA A 134 13.92 15.05 6.59
C ALA A 134 13.21 16.36 6.25
N TYR A 135 12.15 16.32 5.42
CA TYR A 135 11.35 17.49 5.08
C TYR A 135 10.66 18.10 6.31
N HIS A 136 10.14 17.26 7.20
CA HIS A 136 9.60 17.72 8.48
C HIS A 136 10.67 18.42 9.31
N LYS A 137 11.80 17.75 9.56
CA LYS A 137 12.86 18.26 10.46
C LYS A 137 13.58 19.48 9.91
N THR A 138 13.73 19.59 8.58
CA THR A 138 14.49 20.66 7.93
C THR A 138 13.63 21.86 7.58
N TYR A 139 12.42 21.63 7.09
CA TYR A 139 11.57 22.70 6.55
C TYR A 139 10.29 22.94 7.37
N GLY A 140 10.03 22.13 8.39
CA GLY A 140 8.81 22.26 9.20
C GLY A 140 7.54 21.78 8.50
N LEU A 141 7.67 20.99 7.41
CA LEU A 141 6.49 20.45 6.73
C LEU A 141 5.71 19.53 7.68
N ASN A 142 4.41 19.73 7.81
CA ASN A 142 3.56 18.82 8.57
C ASN A 142 3.48 17.48 7.83
N VAL A 143 3.99 16.44 8.45
CA VAL A 143 3.99 15.09 7.88
C VAL A 143 3.54 14.08 8.92
N THR A 144 2.94 12.99 8.46
CA THR A 144 2.77 11.73 9.21
C THR A 144 3.16 10.56 8.30
N THR A 145 3.65 9.47 8.88
CA THR A 145 4.00 8.26 8.14
C THR A 145 3.27 7.07 8.75
N SER A 146 2.77 6.15 7.92
CA SER A 146 2.25 4.86 8.38
C SER A 146 3.01 3.70 7.74
N ASN A 147 3.40 2.73 8.56
CA ASN A 147 4.02 1.48 8.12
C ASN A 147 3.01 0.36 8.29
N CYS A 148 2.41 -0.10 7.18
CA CYS A 148 1.37 -1.12 7.24
C CYS A 148 1.95 -2.52 6.97
N SER A 149 1.29 -3.52 7.56
CA SER A 149 1.50 -4.92 7.25
C SER A 149 0.81 -5.35 5.94
N ASN A 150 0.75 -6.65 5.65
CA ASN A 150 0.23 -7.17 4.39
C ASN A 150 -1.28 -6.94 4.25
N ASN A 151 -1.66 -6.03 3.39
CA ASN A 151 -3.05 -5.73 3.10
C ASN A 151 -3.73 -6.82 2.27
N TYR A 152 -5.02 -7.07 2.54
CA TYR A 152 -5.90 -7.87 1.70
C TYR A 152 -7.32 -7.27 1.68
N GLY A 153 -8.08 -7.57 0.64
CA GLY A 153 -9.47 -7.14 0.54
C GLY A 153 -9.93 -6.81 -0.86
N PRO A 154 -11.09 -6.17 -1.00
CA PRO A 154 -11.66 -5.77 -2.28
C PRO A 154 -10.70 -4.91 -3.10
N PHE A 155 -10.77 -5.07 -4.44
CA PHE A 155 -10.00 -4.32 -5.42
C PHE A 155 -8.48 -4.58 -5.42
N GLN A 156 -7.97 -5.52 -4.61
CA GLN A 156 -6.57 -5.90 -4.65
C GLN A 156 -6.19 -6.47 -6.02
N PHE A 157 -5.09 -5.97 -6.60
CA PHE A 157 -4.63 -6.41 -7.91
C PHE A 157 -4.23 -7.91 -7.89
N PRO A 158 -4.65 -8.71 -8.90
CA PRO A 158 -4.54 -10.17 -8.86
C PRO A 158 -3.14 -10.74 -9.14
N GLU A 159 -2.09 -10.01 -8.77
CA GLU A 159 -0.71 -10.51 -8.67
C GLU A 159 -0.33 -10.90 -7.23
N LYS A 160 -1.13 -10.47 -6.25
CA LYS A 160 -0.90 -10.77 -4.83
C LYS A 160 -1.53 -12.12 -4.45
N LEU A 161 -0.98 -12.74 -3.39
CA LEU A 161 -1.29 -14.12 -2.99
C LEU A 161 -2.79 -14.43 -2.96
N ILE A 162 -3.57 -13.66 -2.20
CA ILE A 162 -4.99 -13.94 -1.99
C ILE A 162 -5.79 -13.86 -3.29
N PRO A 163 -5.82 -12.74 -4.04
CA PRO A 163 -6.62 -12.66 -5.25
C PRO A 163 -6.11 -13.59 -6.36
N LEU A 164 -4.79 -13.84 -6.44
CA LEU A 164 -4.22 -14.79 -7.39
C LEU A 164 -4.66 -16.23 -7.11
N CYS A 165 -4.60 -16.66 -5.85
CA CYS A 165 -5.08 -17.98 -5.44
C CYS A 165 -6.60 -18.13 -5.68
N LEU A 166 -7.39 -17.09 -5.36
CA LEU A 166 -8.84 -17.12 -5.63
C LEU A 166 -9.15 -17.31 -7.12
N LEU A 167 -8.48 -16.56 -8.00
CA LEU A 167 -8.66 -16.71 -9.44
C LEU A 167 -8.26 -18.12 -9.92
N ASN A 168 -7.13 -18.63 -9.45
CA ASN A 168 -6.68 -19.96 -9.83
C ASN A 168 -7.62 -21.07 -9.35
N ILE A 169 -8.14 -20.97 -8.11
CA ILE A 169 -9.16 -21.92 -7.62
C ILE A 169 -10.40 -21.90 -8.53
N LEU A 170 -10.90 -20.71 -8.87
CA LEU A 170 -12.10 -20.57 -9.70
C LEU A 170 -11.88 -21.09 -11.13
N GLN A 171 -10.65 -21.04 -11.64
CA GLN A 171 -10.28 -21.52 -12.97
C GLN A 171 -9.82 -23.00 -13.00
N GLY A 172 -9.66 -23.63 -11.82
CA GLY A 172 -9.11 -24.99 -11.71
C GLY A 172 -7.59 -25.07 -11.99
N ASN A 173 -6.89 -23.96 -11.83
CA ASN A 173 -5.43 -23.88 -12.03
C ASN A 173 -4.67 -24.23 -10.75
N PRO A 174 -3.41 -24.71 -10.85
CA PRO A 174 -2.53 -24.89 -9.70
C PRO A 174 -2.32 -23.60 -8.92
N LEU A 175 -2.22 -23.70 -7.58
CA LEU A 175 -1.98 -22.57 -6.71
C LEU A 175 -0.47 -22.28 -6.60
N PRO A 176 -0.02 -21.07 -6.89
CA PRO A 176 1.39 -20.71 -6.76
C PRO A 176 1.73 -20.48 -5.28
N ILE A 177 2.53 -21.37 -4.71
CA ILE A 177 3.07 -21.23 -3.36
C ILE A 177 4.59 -21.10 -3.48
N TYR A 178 5.15 -19.99 -2.98
CA TYR A 178 6.58 -19.75 -2.98
C TYR A 178 7.24 -20.58 -1.87
N GLY A 179 8.31 -21.31 -2.25
CA GLY A 179 9.05 -22.15 -1.33
C GLY A 179 8.17 -23.22 -0.69
N ASP A 180 8.22 -23.34 0.63
CA ASP A 180 7.38 -24.26 1.43
C ASP A 180 6.10 -23.61 1.99
N GLY A 181 5.87 -22.34 1.68
CA GLY A 181 4.70 -21.59 2.12
C GLY A 181 4.71 -21.20 3.60
N LYS A 182 5.81 -21.42 4.33
CA LYS A 182 5.87 -21.16 5.78
C LYS A 182 6.21 -19.71 6.15
N GLN A 183 6.38 -18.84 5.16
CA GLN A 183 6.59 -17.42 5.42
C GLN A 183 5.37 -16.85 6.16
N ILE A 184 5.59 -16.37 7.38
CA ILE A 184 4.57 -15.76 8.21
C ILE A 184 4.41 -14.29 7.79
N ARG A 185 3.16 -13.84 7.71
CA ARG A 185 2.79 -12.45 7.45
C ARG A 185 1.68 -12.04 8.41
N ASP A 186 1.69 -10.81 8.84
CA ASP A 186 0.53 -10.21 9.49
C ASP A 186 -0.44 -9.71 8.41
N TRP A 187 -1.69 -10.15 8.48
CA TRP A 187 -2.71 -9.91 7.46
C TRP A 187 -3.70 -8.84 7.91
N LEU A 188 -3.63 -7.69 7.26
CA LEU A 188 -4.43 -6.50 7.56
C LEU A 188 -5.57 -6.33 6.55
N TYR A 189 -6.81 -6.28 7.02
CA TYR A 189 -7.94 -6.00 6.13
C TYR A 189 -7.92 -4.54 5.66
N VAL A 190 -8.10 -4.33 4.36
CA VAL A 190 -7.88 -3.02 3.73
C VAL A 190 -8.77 -1.90 4.29
N GLU A 191 -10.01 -2.20 4.69
CA GLU A 191 -10.88 -1.19 5.29
C GLU A 191 -10.41 -0.76 6.69
N ASP A 192 -9.83 -1.68 7.46
CA ASP A 192 -9.23 -1.34 8.77
C ASP A 192 -7.98 -0.48 8.57
N HIS A 193 -7.18 -0.77 7.52
CA HIS A 193 -6.07 0.09 7.14
C HIS A 193 -6.55 1.49 6.76
N CYS A 194 -7.61 1.62 5.95
CA CYS A 194 -8.17 2.92 5.57
C CYS A 194 -8.65 3.71 6.79
N ARG A 195 -9.34 3.06 7.74
CA ARG A 195 -9.78 3.70 9.01
C ARG A 195 -8.61 4.17 9.86
N ALA A 196 -7.53 3.37 9.93
CA ALA A 196 -6.33 3.76 10.66
C ALA A 196 -5.65 4.98 10.01
N ILE A 197 -5.58 5.04 8.67
CA ILE A 197 -5.06 6.21 7.95
C ILE A 197 -5.92 7.44 8.23
N GLU A 198 -7.24 7.33 8.15
CA GLU A 198 -8.18 8.41 8.46
C GLU A 198 -7.94 8.95 9.88
N LEU A 199 -7.84 8.05 10.88
CA LEU A 199 -7.54 8.44 12.25
C LEU A 199 -6.18 9.15 12.39
N ILE A 200 -5.15 8.70 11.66
CA ILE A 200 -3.83 9.35 11.68
C ILE A 200 -3.88 10.74 11.03
N ILE A 201 -4.68 10.93 9.98
CA ILE A 201 -4.88 12.23 9.34
C ILE A 201 -5.56 13.19 10.31
N ASP A 202 -6.57 12.73 11.03
CA ASP A 202 -7.39 13.56 11.92
C ASP A 202 -6.72 13.85 13.27
N GLU A 203 -6.02 12.87 13.86
CA GLU A 203 -5.53 12.93 15.23
C GLU A 203 -4.02 12.72 15.38
N GLY A 204 -3.32 12.35 14.30
CA GLY A 204 -1.91 12.01 14.33
C GLY A 204 -1.01 13.21 14.63
N LYS A 205 0.06 12.97 15.38
CA LYS A 205 1.07 13.98 15.69
C LYS A 205 2.03 14.16 14.51
N PHE A 206 2.26 15.38 14.11
CA PHE A 206 3.18 15.70 13.02
C PHE A 206 4.62 15.26 13.32
N GLY A 207 5.24 14.66 12.32
CA GLY A 207 6.59 14.12 12.40
C GLY A 207 6.69 12.70 12.95
N GLU A 208 5.57 12.09 13.37
CA GLU A 208 5.54 10.75 13.93
C GLU A 208 5.24 9.67 12.87
N THR A 209 5.69 8.46 13.17
CA THR A 209 5.41 7.24 12.41
C THR A 209 4.46 6.35 13.20
N TYR A 210 3.58 5.63 12.51
CA TYR A 210 2.56 4.76 13.09
C TYR A 210 2.60 3.39 12.42
N ASN A 211 2.76 2.32 13.19
CA ASN A 211 2.62 0.96 12.68
C ASN A 211 1.15 0.57 12.63
N ILE A 212 0.70 0.02 11.49
CA ILE A 212 -0.66 -0.46 11.30
C ILE A 212 -0.60 -1.94 10.96
N GLY A 213 -0.96 -2.79 11.92
CA GLY A 213 -0.99 -4.24 11.78
C GLY A 213 -2.38 -4.82 11.98
N GLY A 214 -2.59 -6.05 11.48
CA GLY A 214 -3.83 -6.79 11.65
C GLY A 214 -3.87 -7.59 12.96
N ASN A 215 -2.72 -7.77 13.62
CA ASN A 215 -2.54 -8.70 14.75
C ASN A 215 -3.08 -10.11 14.39
N ASN A 216 -2.77 -10.54 13.18
CA ASN A 216 -3.28 -11.78 12.58
C ASN A 216 -2.18 -12.45 11.74
N GLU A 217 -1.16 -12.96 12.42
CA GLU A 217 -0.01 -13.60 11.82
C GLU A 217 -0.36 -15.02 11.38
N LEU A 218 -0.29 -15.26 10.08
CA LEU A 218 -0.52 -16.57 9.47
C LEU A 218 0.57 -16.90 8.44
N ALA A 219 0.94 -18.16 8.35
CA ALA A 219 1.76 -18.63 7.25
C ALA A 219 1.00 -18.57 5.93
N ASN A 220 1.69 -18.31 4.82
CA ASN A 220 1.08 -18.24 3.49
C ASN A 220 0.28 -19.51 3.15
N ILE A 221 0.80 -20.68 3.53
CA ILE A 221 0.10 -21.97 3.29
C ILE A 221 -1.21 -22.08 4.08
N ASP A 222 -1.26 -21.52 5.29
CA ASP A 222 -2.48 -21.55 6.11
C ASP A 222 -3.56 -20.65 5.52
N VAL A 223 -3.17 -19.46 5.01
CA VAL A 223 -4.08 -18.57 4.27
C VAL A 223 -4.64 -19.27 3.04
N VAL A 224 -3.80 -19.95 2.25
CA VAL A 224 -4.27 -20.70 1.06
C VAL A 224 -5.22 -21.84 1.45
N ASN A 225 -4.95 -22.57 2.53
CA ASN A 225 -5.84 -23.62 3.04
C ASN A 225 -7.20 -23.04 3.48
N VAL A 226 -7.22 -21.87 4.13
CA VAL A 226 -8.46 -21.18 4.50
C VAL A 226 -9.25 -20.77 3.26
N LEU A 227 -8.60 -20.22 2.23
CA LEU A 227 -9.25 -19.86 0.96
C LEU A 227 -9.88 -21.07 0.29
N CYS A 228 -9.17 -22.21 0.21
CA CYS A 228 -9.70 -23.44 -0.35
C CYS A 228 -10.95 -23.92 0.41
N LYS A 229 -10.92 -23.90 1.75
CA LYS A 229 -12.08 -24.28 2.57
C LYS A 229 -13.28 -23.37 2.32
N ILE A 230 -13.07 -22.05 2.30
CA ILE A 230 -14.15 -21.08 2.07
C ILE A 230 -14.78 -21.29 0.68
N ILE A 231 -13.95 -21.45 -0.35
CA ILE A 231 -14.46 -21.62 -1.72
C ILE A 231 -15.22 -22.95 -1.85
N ASN A 232 -14.69 -24.06 -1.32
CA ASN A 232 -15.39 -25.34 -1.32
C ASN A 232 -16.76 -25.25 -0.62
N GLN A 233 -16.81 -24.56 0.52
CA GLN A 233 -18.08 -24.32 1.22
C GLN A 233 -19.05 -23.50 0.36
N LYS A 234 -18.57 -22.44 -0.27
CA LYS A 234 -19.39 -21.60 -1.17
C LYS A 234 -19.96 -22.37 -2.34
N PHE A 235 -19.19 -23.27 -2.97
CA PHE A 235 -19.69 -24.14 -4.04
C PHE A 235 -20.70 -25.16 -3.54
N THR A 236 -20.56 -25.62 -2.30
CA THR A 236 -21.55 -26.49 -1.65
C THR A 236 -22.87 -25.75 -1.37
N ASP A 237 -22.75 -24.52 -0.81
CA ASP A 237 -23.92 -23.72 -0.42
C ASP A 237 -24.62 -23.08 -1.64
N THR A 238 -23.90 -22.90 -2.75
CA THR A 238 -24.40 -22.25 -3.97
C THR A 238 -23.99 -23.06 -5.22
N PRO A 239 -24.63 -24.19 -5.49
CA PRO A 239 -24.26 -25.09 -6.61
C PRO A 239 -24.30 -24.41 -8.00
N GLU A 240 -25.10 -23.35 -8.16
CA GLU A 240 -25.18 -22.58 -9.41
C GLU A 240 -23.87 -21.94 -9.80
N MET A 241 -22.96 -21.72 -8.86
CA MET A 241 -21.61 -21.19 -9.15
C MET A 241 -20.84 -22.07 -10.16
N LYS A 242 -21.07 -23.37 -10.18
CA LYS A 242 -20.47 -24.30 -11.17
C LYS A 242 -20.81 -23.93 -12.62
N LYS A 243 -21.91 -23.24 -12.89
CA LYS A 243 -22.26 -22.76 -14.25
C LYS A 243 -21.29 -21.68 -14.72
N TYR A 244 -20.81 -20.86 -13.80
CA TYR A 244 -19.89 -19.75 -14.10
C TYR A 244 -18.41 -20.15 -13.99
N TYR A 245 -18.14 -21.16 -13.16
CA TYR A 245 -16.79 -21.67 -12.89
C TYR A 245 -16.73 -23.19 -13.04
N PRO A 246 -16.89 -23.71 -14.28
CA PRO A 246 -17.01 -25.15 -14.52
C PRO A 246 -15.74 -25.94 -14.18
N ASN A 247 -14.57 -25.30 -14.20
CA ASN A 247 -13.28 -25.90 -13.92
C ASN A 247 -12.88 -25.82 -12.42
N SER A 248 -13.67 -25.15 -11.58
CA SER A 248 -13.40 -25.09 -10.14
C SER A 248 -13.57 -26.45 -9.47
N PRO A 249 -12.91 -26.72 -8.35
CA PRO A 249 -13.02 -27.99 -7.62
C PRO A 249 -14.42 -28.30 -7.15
#